data_75d729f3660a0bb94866f15abb6d0428
#
_entry.id   75d729f3660a0bb94866f15abb6d0428
#
_cell.length_a   1.000
_cell.length_b   1.000
_cell.length_c   1.000
_cell.angle_alpha   90.00
_cell.angle_beta   90.00
_cell.angle_gamma   90.00
#
_symmetry.space_group_name_H-M   'P 1'
#
loop_
_entity.id
_entity.type
_entity.pdbx_description
1 polymer ?
#
loop_
_entity_poly.entity_id
_entity_poly.type
_entity_poly.pdbx_seq_one_letter_code
_entity_poly.pdbx_strand_id
1 'polypeptide(L)'
;MQEKSLFRKFKTIGLTSLLSVVLLALPASAAWNDTYTGYATYTGSGYSGGALLLDPIPSDAKITALNPTQLNYNGIKAALAGAYLEVQGPKGKTTVYVTDLYPEGPSGALDLSPNAFNLIGNQKDGKINISWKVVKAPVSGNVSYRIKEGSSQWWAAIQVRNHKYPVLKMEVQQNGQWLNLEKQDYNHFLGTNLGKQPLKIRITDIRGVVLNDTIPALAENGTGQAYIVKGNVQFPD
;
A
#
# COMPACT_ATOMS: atom_id res chain seq x y z
N MET A 1 -74.83 -55.85 20.78
CA MET A 1 -74.51 -54.43 20.66
C MET A 1 -73.01 -54.38 20.28
N GLN A 2 -72.73 -54.06 19.01
CA GLN A 2 -71.33 -53.99 18.51
C GLN A 2 -71.01 -52.50 18.27
N GLU A 3 -70.00 -51.98 18.96
CA GLU A 3 -69.44 -50.67 18.67
C GLU A 3 -68.49 -50.77 17.48
N LYS A 4 -68.71 -49.90 16.48
CA LYS A 4 -67.80 -49.75 15.33
C LYS A 4 -66.82 -48.61 15.64
N SER A 5 -65.53 -48.98 15.81
CA SER A 5 -64.43 -48.06 15.91
C SER A 5 -64.08 -47.46 14.50
N LEU A 6 -64.15 -46.12 14.36
CA LEU A 6 -63.72 -45.41 13.14
C LEU A 6 -62.23 -45.04 13.30
N PHE A 7 -61.36 -45.70 12.56
CA PHE A 7 -59.98 -45.23 12.40
C PHE A 7 -59.86 -44.13 11.37
N ARG A 8 -59.57 -42.91 11.83
CA ARG A 8 -59.28 -41.76 11.01
C ARG A 8 -57.81 -41.77 10.62
N LYS A 9 -57.47 -41.99 9.32
CA LYS A 9 -56.12 -41.92 8.79
C LYS A 9 -55.69 -40.45 8.66
N PHE A 10 -54.73 -40.01 9.46
CA PHE A 10 -54.03 -38.72 9.25
C PHE A 10 -53.00 -38.91 8.15
N LYS A 11 -53.14 -38.16 7.05
CA LYS A 11 -52.11 -37.99 6.03
C LYS A 11 -51.12 -36.93 6.52
N THR A 12 -49.91 -37.33 6.86
CA THR A 12 -48.80 -36.44 7.13
C THR A 12 -48.28 -35.88 5.80
N ILE A 13 -48.48 -34.61 5.56
CA ILE A 13 -47.86 -33.89 4.44
C ILE A 13 -46.48 -33.43 4.90
N GLY A 14 -45.44 -34.13 4.40
CA GLY A 14 -44.06 -33.74 4.66
C GLY A 14 -43.74 -32.48 3.85
N LEU A 15 -43.55 -31.37 4.55
CA LEU A 15 -43.05 -30.13 3.96
C LEU A 15 -41.51 -30.17 3.90
N THR A 16 -40.96 -30.56 2.76
CA THR A 16 -39.52 -30.46 2.49
C THR A 16 -39.16 -29.00 2.16
N SER A 17 -38.66 -28.25 3.14
CA SER A 17 -38.12 -26.94 2.89
C SER A 17 -36.73 -27.09 2.22
N LEU A 18 -36.63 -26.73 0.92
CA LEU A 18 -35.35 -26.54 0.25
C LEU A 18 -34.70 -25.27 0.82
N LEU A 19 -33.67 -25.47 1.63
CA LEU A 19 -32.80 -24.38 2.10
C LEU A 19 -31.85 -24.02 0.95
N SER A 20 -32.20 -22.97 0.19
CA SER A 20 -31.31 -22.42 -0.85
C SER A 20 -30.16 -21.67 -0.18
N VAL A 21 -29.00 -22.29 -0.10
CA VAL A 21 -27.75 -21.60 0.31
C VAL A 21 -27.32 -20.67 -0.81
N VAL A 22 -27.59 -19.36 -0.66
CA VAL A 22 -27.05 -18.32 -1.55
C VAL A 22 -25.58 -18.14 -1.12
N LEU A 23 -24.65 -18.72 -1.88
CA LEU A 23 -23.24 -18.38 -1.77
C LEU A 23 -23.08 -16.95 -2.33
N LEU A 24 -22.95 -15.97 -1.44
CA LEU A 24 -22.47 -14.64 -1.80
C LEU A 24 -20.98 -14.80 -2.14
N ALA A 25 -20.65 -14.74 -3.42
CA ALA A 25 -19.26 -14.60 -3.86
C ALA A 25 -18.73 -13.25 -3.35
N LEU A 26 -17.86 -13.29 -2.35
CA LEU A 26 -17.11 -12.10 -1.96
C LEU A 26 -16.27 -11.67 -3.17
N PRO A 27 -16.19 -10.36 -3.49
CA PRO A 27 -15.31 -9.90 -4.54
C PRO A 27 -13.88 -10.38 -4.22
N ALA A 28 -13.25 -11.07 -5.17
CA ALA A 28 -11.86 -11.46 -5.03
C ALA A 28 -11.04 -10.16 -4.86
N SER A 29 -10.31 -10.06 -3.75
CA SER A 29 -9.35 -8.98 -3.57
C SER A 29 -8.31 -9.07 -4.68
N ALA A 30 -8.00 -7.96 -5.35
CA ALA A 30 -6.95 -7.92 -6.35
C ALA A 30 -5.63 -8.44 -5.76
N ALA A 31 -4.94 -9.31 -6.48
CA ALA A 31 -3.63 -9.77 -6.06
C ALA A 31 -2.63 -8.59 -6.14
N TRP A 32 -1.70 -8.52 -5.20
CA TRP A 32 -0.75 -7.41 -5.13
C TRP A 32 0.10 -7.22 -6.41
N ASN A 33 0.24 -8.26 -7.21
CA ASN A 33 1.01 -8.29 -8.46
C ASN A 33 0.12 -8.42 -9.72
N ASP A 34 -1.15 -8.10 -9.62
CA ASP A 34 -2.04 -8.03 -10.76
C ASP A 34 -1.51 -7.03 -11.80
N THR A 35 -1.80 -7.32 -13.06
CA THR A 35 -1.46 -6.42 -14.16
C THR A 35 -2.61 -5.45 -14.39
N TYR A 36 -2.29 -4.17 -14.28
CA TYR A 36 -3.19 -3.07 -14.59
C TYR A 36 -2.95 -2.57 -16.01
N THR A 37 -4.00 -2.09 -16.66
CA THR A 37 -3.96 -1.48 -17.99
C THR A 37 -4.48 -0.05 -17.93
N GLY A 38 -3.93 0.83 -18.75
CA GLY A 38 -4.32 2.23 -18.81
C GLY A 38 -3.47 3.00 -19.80
N TYR A 39 -3.17 4.25 -19.47
CA TYR A 39 -2.30 5.07 -20.26
C TYR A 39 -1.22 5.74 -19.41
N ALA A 40 -0.14 6.17 -20.04
CA ALA A 40 0.84 7.06 -19.44
C ALA A 40 0.86 8.40 -20.16
N THR A 41 0.98 9.47 -19.37
CA THR A 41 1.47 10.80 -19.75
C THR A 41 2.87 10.99 -19.18
N TYR A 42 3.45 12.19 -19.32
CA TYR A 42 4.73 12.50 -18.67
C TYR A 42 4.78 13.93 -18.16
N THR A 43 5.53 14.10 -17.06
CA THR A 43 5.78 15.40 -16.44
C THR A 43 7.21 15.48 -15.93
N GLY A 44 7.74 16.70 -15.83
CA GLY A 44 9.04 16.97 -15.19
C GLY A 44 8.98 17.14 -13.67
N SER A 45 7.79 17.03 -13.07
CA SER A 45 7.57 17.15 -11.62
C SER A 45 7.79 15.84 -10.86
N GLY A 46 7.66 15.88 -9.52
CA GLY A 46 7.70 14.68 -8.66
C GLY A 46 9.08 14.31 -8.12
N TYR A 47 10.15 15.05 -8.48
CA TYR A 47 11.50 14.85 -7.93
C TYR A 47 11.70 15.53 -6.57
N SER A 48 10.91 16.55 -6.26
CA SER A 48 10.86 17.18 -4.94
C SER A 48 9.47 17.75 -4.68
N GLY A 49 9.08 17.84 -3.41
CA GLY A 49 7.78 18.38 -2.99
C GLY A 49 6.58 17.53 -3.41
N GLY A 50 6.78 16.27 -3.80
CA GLY A 50 5.69 15.36 -4.14
C GLY A 50 4.82 15.01 -2.94
N ALA A 51 3.56 14.64 -3.19
CA ALA A 51 2.56 14.35 -2.16
C ALA A 51 2.99 13.23 -1.17
N LEU A 52 3.89 12.33 -1.59
CA LEU A 52 4.32 11.17 -0.80
C LEU A 52 5.56 11.45 0.06
N LEU A 53 6.12 12.65 0.03
CA LEU A 53 7.24 13.12 0.85
C LEU A 53 8.45 12.16 0.84
N LEU A 54 8.81 11.66 -0.33
CA LEU A 54 9.94 10.71 -0.51
C LEU A 54 11.29 11.39 -0.78
N ASP A 55 11.33 12.70 -0.78
CA ASP A 55 12.57 13.47 -0.95
C ASP A 55 13.70 13.03 0.01
N PRO A 56 14.98 13.15 -0.43
CA PRO A 56 15.43 13.55 -1.75
C PRO A 56 15.35 12.40 -2.77
N ILE A 57 14.98 12.72 -4.02
CA ILE A 57 14.91 11.76 -5.12
C ILE A 57 16.00 12.13 -6.14
N PRO A 58 16.87 11.19 -6.56
CA PRO A 58 17.88 11.47 -7.58
C PRO A 58 17.24 11.98 -8.88
N SER A 59 17.81 13.02 -9.48
CA SER A 59 17.28 13.66 -10.69
C SER A 59 17.26 12.78 -11.95
N ASP A 60 18.04 11.71 -11.95
CA ASP A 60 18.09 10.70 -13.00
C ASP A 60 17.18 9.48 -12.74
N ALA A 61 16.55 9.42 -11.57
CA ALA A 61 15.60 8.35 -11.23
C ALA A 61 14.43 8.34 -12.21
N LYS A 62 14.00 7.14 -12.58
CA LYS A 62 12.76 6.94 -13.32
C LYS A 62 11.61 6.88 -12.33
N ILE A 63 10.77 7.91 -12.32
CA ILE A 63 9.68 8.07 -11.35
C ILE A 63 8.32 8.14 -12.03
N THR A 64 7.28 7.98 -11.24
CA THR A 64 5.89 8.15 -11.65
C THR A 64 5.03 8.74 -10.54
N ALA A 65 4.07 9.57 -10.91
CA ALA A 65 2.88 9.80 -10.13
C ALA A 65 1.84 8.71 -10.47
N LEU A 66 1.15 8.21 -9.44
CA LEU A 66 0.19 7.13 -9.55
C LEU A 66 -1.23 7.64 -9.30
N ASN A 67 -2.19 7.15 -10.08
CA ASN A 67 -3.61 7.49 -9.91
C ASN A 67 -4.14 7.10 -8.52
N PRO A 68 -5.18 7.79 -8.00
CA PRO A 68 -5.68 7.58 -6.63
C PRO A 68 -6.16 6.16 -6.34
N THR A 69 -6.79 5.49 -7.33
CA THR A 69 -7.40 4.16 -7.17
C THR A 69 -6.36 3.12 -6.78
N GLN A 70 -5.26 3.04 -7.53
CA GLN A 70 -4.21 2.06 -7.24
C GLN A 70 -3.25 2.55 -6.16
N LEU A 71 -3.01 3.86 -6.04
CA LEU A 71 -2.21 4.40 -4.94
C LEU A 71 -2.79 3.99 -3.58
N ASN A 72 -4.12 4.02 -3.46
CA ASN A 72 -4.86 3.64 -2.25
C ASN A 72 -5.33 2.17 -2.30
N TYR A 73 -4.45 1.27 -2.76
CA TYR A 73 -4.72 -0.16 -2.88
C TYR A 73 -5.41 -0.74 -1.64
N ASN A 74 -6.51 -1.48 -1.87
CA ASN A 74 -7.36 -2.06 -0.82
C ASN A 74 -7.89 -1.04 0.21
N GLY A 75 -8.08 0.23 -0.20
CA GLY A 75 -8.58 1.28 0.69
C GLY A 75 -7.56 1.80 1.71
N ILE A 76 -6.31 1.38 1.62
CA ILE A 76 -5.23 1.86 2.48
C ILE A 76 -4.62 3.11 1.86
N LYS A 77 -4.65 4.23 2.56
CA LYS A 77 -4.06 5.50 2.13
C LYS A 77 -2.59 5.33 1.73
N ALA A 78 -2.22 5.85 0.56
CA ALA A 78 -0.86 5.80 0.03
C ALA A 78 -0.22 4.38 0.08
N ALA A 79 -1.01 3.33 -0.12
CA ALA A 79 -0.57 1.94 -0.02
C ALA A 79 0.63 1.64 -0.93
N LEU A 80 0.59 2.12 -2.19
CA LEU A 80 1.66 1.91 -3.16
C LEU A 80 2.72 3.04 -3.19
N ALA A 81 2.73 3.93 -2.21
CA ALA A 81 3.79 4.92 -2.08
C ALA A 81 5.15 4.25 -1.92
N GLY A 82 6.15 4.65 -2.71
CA GLY A 82 7.46 4.04 -2.70
C GLY A 82 7.53 2.65 -3.34
N ALA A 83 6.47 2.20 -4.02
CA ALA A 83 6.49 0.99 -4.83
C ALA A 83 7.36 1.14 -6.07
N TYR A 84 7.82 0.01 -6.61
CA TYR A 84 8.39 -0.07 -7.95
C TYR A 84 7.40 -0.78 -8.88
N LEU A 85 7.21 -0.18 -10.06
CA LEU A 85 6.29 -0.70 -11.08
C LEU A 85 7.09 -1.08 -12.33
N GLU A 86 6.90 -2.29 -12.85
CA GLU A 86 7.32 -2.63 -14.22
C GLU A 86 6.22 -2.14 -15.16
N VAL A 87 6.57 -1.24 -16.07
CA VAL A 87 5.65 -0.62 -17.02
C VAL A 87 6.03 -1.04 -18.43
N GLN A 88 5.08 -1.59 -19.18
CA GLN A 88 5.19 -1.96 -20.58
C GLN A 88 4.42 -0.95 -21.43
N GLY A 89 5.09 -0.36 -22.40
CA GLY A 89 4.49 0.50 -23.43
C GLY A 89 4.82 0.01 -24.84
N PRO A 90 4.47 0.79 -25.89
CA PRO A 90 4.64 0.40 -27.29
C PRO A 90 6.08 0.09 -27.71
N LYS A 91 7.08 0.77 -27.15
CA LYS A 91 8.49 0.61 -27.51
C LYS A 91 9.27 -0.37 -26.64
N GLY A 92 8.74 -0.77 -25.50
CA GLY A 92 9.44 -1.64 -24.58
C GLY A 92 8.94 -1.49 -23.15
N LYS A 93 9.79 -1.85 -22.19
CA LYS A 93 9.47 -1.80 -20.77
C LYS A 93 10.51 -1.05 -19.95
N THR A 94 10.09 -0.52 -18.82
CA THR A 94 10.96 0.10 -17.82
C THR A 94 10.42 -0.14 -16.43
N THR A 95 11.26 0.08 -15.41
CA THR A 95 10.83 0.08 -14.01
C THR A 95 10.87 1.49 -13.49
N VAL A 96 9.80 1.91 -12.79
CA VAL A 96 9.65 3.25 -12.23
C VAL A 96 9.33 3.21 -10.74
N TYR A 97 9.71 4.25 -10.03
CA TYR A 97 9.48 4.46 -8.61
C TYR A 97 8.28 5.38 -8.38
N VAL A 98 7.32 4.96 -7.57
CA VAL A 98 6.11 5.75 -7.24
C VAL A 98 6.46 6.80 -6.20
N THR A 99 6.54 8.06 -6.62
CA THR A 99 6.97 9.18 -5.78
C THR A 99 5.89 10.23 -5.52
N ASP A 100 4.80 10.19 -6.29
CA ASP A 100 3.78 11.24 -6.23
C ASP A 100 2.37 10.70 -6.53
N LEU A 101 1.36 11.53 -6.26
CA LEU A 101 -0.04 11.31 -6.62
C LEU A 101 -0.33 11.98 -7.98
N TYR A 102 -1.06 11.29 -8.84
CA TYR A 102 -1.68 11.82 -10.07
C TYR A 102 -3.18 12.02 -9.82
N PRO A 103 -3.62 13.19 -9.28
CA PRO A 103 -4.97 13.34 -8.71
C PRO A 103 -6.11 13.08 -9.69
N GLU A 104 -5.97 13.54 -10.95
CA GLU A 104 -6.94 13.39 -12.03
C GLU A 104 -6.78 12.11 -12.85
N GLY A 105 -5.77 11.29 -12.54
CA GLY A 105 -5.52 10.03 -13.24
C GLY A 105 -6.63 9.01 -13.01
N PRO A 106 -7.31 8.51 -14.05
CA PRO A 106 -8.24 7.39 -13.90
C PRO A 106 -7.50 6.10 -13.54
N SER A 107 -8.26 5.10 -13.11
CA SER A 107 -7.71 3.78 -12.79
C SER A 107 -6.79 3.26 -13.90
N GLY A 108 -5.61 2.78 -13.54
CA GLY A 108 -4.57 2.29 -14.45
C GLY A 108 -3.64 3.36 -15.03
N ALA A 109 -3.96 4.65 -14.91
CA ALA A 109 -3.12 5.73 -15.46
C ALA A 109 -1.87 6.00 -14.61
N LEU A 110 -0.78 6.37 -15.29
CA LEU A 110 0.48 6.84 -14.73
C LEU A 110 0.88 8.17 -15.35
N ASP A 111 1.53 9.04 -14.55
CA ASP A 111 2.23 10.21 -15.09
C ASP A 111 3.73 10.03 -14.83
N LEU A 112 4.47 9.73 -15.90
CA LEU A 112 5.86 9.28 -15.85
C LEU A 112 6.84 10.46 -15.90
N SER A 113 8.04 10.27 -15.38
CA SER A 113 9.14 11.17 -15.70
C SER A 113 9.52 11.04 -17.19
N PRO A 114 10.02 12.13 -17.84
CA PRO A 114 10.35 12.11 -19.26
C PRO A 114 11.37 11.03 -19.65
N ASN A 115 12.37 10.76 -18.79
CA ASN A 115 13.37 9.71 -19.00
C ASN A 115 12.76 8.29 -18.96
N ALA A 116 11.73 8.06 -18.14
CA ALA A 116 11.00 6.79 -18.12
C ALA A 116 10.10 6.65 -19.36
N PHE A 117 9.34 7.70 -19.69
CA PHE A 117 8.41 7.69 -20.83
C PHE A 117 9.15 7.41 -22.15
N ASN A 118 10.32 8.02 -22.39
CA ASN A 118 11.13 7.83 -23.59
C ASN A 118 11.56 6.38 -23.84
N LEU A 119 11.66 5.57 -22.79
CA LEU A 119 12.03 4.15 -22.93
C LEU A 119 10.88 3.28 -23.46
N ILE A 120 9.66 3.72 -23.27
CA ILE A 120 8.46 2.92 -23.57
C ILE A 120 7.53 3.54 -24.62
N GLY A 121 7.77 4.79 -25.01
CA GLY A 121 6.98 5.53 -26.00
C GLY A 121 7.74 6.65 -26.68
N ASN A 122 7.06 7.41 -27.52
CA ASN A 122 7.59 8.67 -28.08
C ASN A 122 6.96 9.84 -27.34
N GLN A 123 7.75 10.82 -26.92
CA GLN A 123 7.23 12.04 -26.30
C GLN A 123 6.26 12.81 -27.21
N LYS A 124 6.46 12.71 -28.55
CA LYS A 124 5.55 13.34 -29.52
C LYS A 124 4.10 12.85 -29.42
N ASP A 125 3.90 11.63 -28.93
CA ASP A 125 2.58 11.05 -28.80
C ASP A 125 1.82 11.64 -27.56
N GLY A 126 2.55 12.25 -26.61
CA GLY A 126 2.01 12.88 -25.40
C GLY A 126 1.33 11.91 -24.43
N LYS A 127 0.67 10.88 -24.97
CA LYS A 127 -0.10 9.85 -24.26
C LYS A 127 0.02 8.52 -24.99
N ILE A 128 0.35 7.46 -24.23
CA ILE A 128 0.50 6.09 -24.76
C ILE A 128 -0.26 5.08 -23.93
N ASN A 129 -0.74 4.00 -24.55
CA ASN A 129 -1.31 2.87 -23.80
C ASN A 129 -0.22 2.06 -23.14
N ILE A 130 -0.48 1.65 -21.91
CA ILE A 130 0.46 0.88 -21.08
C ILE A 130 -0.25 -0.27 -20.36
N SER A 131 0.57 -1.24 -19.93
CA SER A 131 0.23 -2.13 -18.83
C SER A 131 1.34 -2.07 -17.78
N TRP A 132 1.00 -2.33 -16.52
CA TRP A 132 1.98 -2.29 -15.45
C TRP A 132 1.57 -3.17 -14.28
N LYS A 133 2.53 -3.54 -13.46
CA LYS A 133 2.35 -4.30 -12.21
C LYS A 133 3.37 -3.87 -11.17
N VAL A 134 3.05 -4.11 -9.90
CA VAL A 134 4.00 -3.94 -8.79
C VAL A 134 5.08 -5.02 -8.91
N VAL A 135 6.34 -4.61 -8.72
CA VAL A 135 7.48 -5.53 -8.72
C VAL A 135 8.35 -5.30 -7.49
N LYS A 136 9.23 -6.27 -7.21
CA LYS A 136 10.24 -6.12 -6.17
C LYS A 136 11.13 -4.91 -6.48
N ALA A 137 11.33 -4.04 -5.48
CA ALA A 137 12.21 -2.89 -5.60
C ALA A 137 13.68 -3.35 -5.75
N PRO A 138 14.47 -2.72 -6.65
CA PRO A 138 15.89 -3.00 -6.81
C PRO A 138 16.75 -2.29 -5.74
N VAL A 139 16.33 -2.41 -4.49
CA VAL A 139 16.99 -1.79 -3.34
C VAL A 139 17.89 -2.78 -2.61
N SER A 140 18.94 -2.27 -1.97
CA SER A 140 19.86 -3.03 -1.14
C SER A 140 19.86 -2.54 0.31
N GLY A 141 20.35 -3.38 1.22
CA GLY A 141 20.40 -3.08 2.65
C GLY A 141 19.03 -3.17 3.32
N ASN A 142 18.97 -2.69 4.54
CA ASN A 142 17.78 -2.73 5.37
C ASN A 142 16.81 -1.60 5.05
N VAL A 143 15.57 -1.74 5.53
CA VAL A 143 14.61 -0.63 5.55
C VAL A 143 15.17 0.53 6.38
N SER A 144 14.66 1.72 6.16
CA SER A 144 14.92 2.88 7.00
C SER A 144 13.62 3.58 7.34
N TYR A 145 13.66 4.36 8.41
CA TYR A 145 12.50 5.08 8.93
C TYR A 145 12.78 6.58 8.91
N ARG A 146 12.00 7.32 8.13
CA ARG A 146 12.01 8.77 8.19
C ARG A 146 11.07 9.22 9.30
N ILE A 147 11.62 9.86 10.30
CA ILE A 147 10.87 10.52 11.37
C ILE A 147 10.60 11.96 10.93
N LYS A 148 9.32 12.31 10.79
CA LYS A 148 8.91 13.63 10.31
C LYS A 148 9.29 14.72 11.34
N GLU A 149 9.57 15.92 10.84
CA GLU A 149 9.74 17.11 11.69
C GLU A 149 8.51 17.30 12.60
N GLY A 150 8.74 17.77 13.81
CA GLY A 150 7.72 17.90 14.84
C GLY A 150 7.41 16.61 15.62
N SER A 151 7.95 15.45 15.19
CA SER A 151 7.73 14.19 15.89
C SER A 151 8.37 14.18 17.26
N SER A 152 7.66 13.63 18.25
CA SER A 152 8.07 13.48 19.64
C SER A 152 7.45 12.21 20.23
N GLN A 153 7.76 11.95 21.52
CA GLN A 153 7.11 10.87 22.27
C GLN A 153 5.58 10.99 22.34
N TRP A 154 5.02 12.19 22.15
CA TRP A 154 3.59 12.47 22.25
C TRP A 154 2.84 12.31 20.93
N TRP A 155 3.50 12.64 19.83
CA TRP A 155 2.98 12.51 18.47
C TRP A 155 4.14 12.27 17.50
N ALA A 156 3.98 11.31 16.62
CA ALA A 156 4.98 11.05 15.59
C ALA A 156 4.34 10.62 14.27
N ALA A 157 5.00 11.01 13.18
CA ALA A 157 4.72 10.53 11.84
C ALA A 157 5.96 9.82 11.30
N ILE A 158 5.84 8.52 11.03
CA ILE A 158 6.94 7.64 10.67
C ILE A 158 6.69 7.09 9.26
N GLN A 159 7.66 7.26 8.36
CA GLN A 159 7.61 6.74 7.01
C GLN A 159 8.63 5.60 6.83
N VAL A 160 8.20 4.46 6.30
CA VAL A 160 9.13 3.37 5.95
C VAL A 160 9.68 3.63 4.55
N ARG A 161 11.01 3.54 4.41
CA ARG A 161 11.77 3.73 3.17
C ARG A 161 12.67 2.54 2.89
N ASN A 162 13.18 2.46 1.66
CA ASN A 162 14.10 1.39 1.21
C ASN A 162 13.53 -0.02 1.40
N HIS A 163 12.22 -0.18 1.26
CA HIS A 163 11.55 -1.47 1.36
C HIS A 163 11.49 -2.16 0.00
N LYS A 164 11.71 -3.49 -0.03
CA LYS A 164 11.59 -4.30 -1.27
C LYS A 164 10.17 -4.39 -1.81
N TYR A 165 9.19 -4.30 -0.93
CA TYR A 165 7.75 -4.35 -1.26
C TYR A 165 7.01 -3.28 -0.49
N PRO A 166 5.92 -2.70 -1.05
CA PRO A 166 5.13 -1.66 -0.38
C PRO A 166 4.69 -2.07 1.03
N VAL A 167 4.82 -1.15 1.98
CA VAL A 167 4.44 -1.38 3.38
C VAL A 167 3.03 -0.86 3.61
N LEU A 168 2.12 -1.76 3.96
CA LEU A 168 0.72 -1.45 4.15
C LEU A 168 0.35 -1.15 5.59
N LYS A 169 1.09 -1.72 6.57
CA LYS A 169 0.77 -1.61 7.99
C LYS A 169 2.02 -1.41 8.81
N MET A 170 1.91 -0.59 9.84
CA MET A 170 2.88 -0.45 10.92
C MET A 170 2.16 -0.51 12.25
N GLU A 171 2.76 -1.21 13.21
CA GLU A 171 2.26 -1.32 14.58
C GLU A 171 3.40 -1.05 15.55
N VAL A 172 3.06 -0.53 16.72
CA VAL A 172 4.00 -0.34 17.84
C VAL A 172 3.55 -1.19 19.03
N GLN A 173 4.51 -1.78 19.72
CA GLN A 173 4.21 -2.52 20.95
C GLN A 173 4.17 -1.58 22.15
N GLN A 174 3.03 -1.54 22.84
CA GLN A 174 2.84 -0.83 24.10
C GLN A 174 2.16 -1.75 25.10
N ASN A 175 2.68 -1.81 26.33
CA ASN A 175 2.12 -2.65 27.41
C ASN A 175 1.87 -4.12 26.99
N GLY A 176 2.76 -4.66 26.15
CA GLY A 176 2.64 -6.02 25.63
C GLY A 176 1.66 -6.21 24.48
N GLN A 177 0.93 -5.16 24.06
CA GLN A 177 -0.03 -5.21 22.96
C GLN A 177 0.49 -4.48 21.72
N TRP A 178 0.10 -4.96 20.54
CA TRP A 178 0.38 -4.32 19.26
C TRP A 178 -0.72 -3.34 18.89
N LEU A 179 -0.38 -2.05 18.79
CA LEU A 179 -1.28 -0.97 18.43
C LEU A 179 -1.01 -0.56 16.98
N ASN A 180 -2.04 -0.52 16.17
CA ASN A 180 -1.95 -0.10 14.78
C ASN A 180 -1.70 1.41 14.68
N LEU A 181 -0.77 1.83 13.83
CA LEU A 181 -0.55 3.22 13.46
C LEU A 181 -1.30 3.50 12.16
N GLU A 182 -2.10 4.58 12.13
CA GLU A 182 -2.90 4.93 10.96
C GLU A 182 -2.02 5.48 9.84
N LYS A 183 -2.09 4.88 8.65
CA LYS A 183 -1.37 5.39 7.47
C LYS A 183 -2.09 6.61 6.88
N GLN A 184 -1.34 7.64 6.53
CA GLN A 184 -1.83 8.91 5.98
C GLN A 184 -1.55 9.03 4.48
N ASP A 185 -2.29 9.92 3.81
CA ASP A 185 -2.16 10.16 2.37
C ASP A 185 -0.75 10.61 1.95
N TYR A 186 0.00 11.26 2.87
CA TYR A 186 1.39 11.64 2.66
C TYR A 186 2.41 10.55 3.08
N ASN A 187 1.99 9.28 3.03
CA ASN A 187 2.84 8.10 3.23
C ASN A 187 3.54 8.04 4.60
N HIS A 188 2.90 8.46 5.66
CA HIS A 188 3.41 8.29 7.03
C HIS A 188 2.40 7.53 7.89
N PHE A 189 2.92 6.79 8.86
CA PHE A 189 2.15 6.14 9.91
C PHE A 189 2.13 7.02 11.14
N LEU A 190 0.94 7.34 11.65
CA LEU A 190 0.76 8.22 12.82
C LEU A 190 0.65 7.44 14.11
N GLY A 191 1.44 7.86 15.10
CA GLY A 191 1.37 7.37 16.46
C GLY A 191 1.23 8.49 17.48
N THR A 192 0.51 8.23 18.56
CA THR A 192 0.37 9.15 19.69
C THR A 192 0.76 8.46 20.98
N ASN A 193 1.32 9.23 21.94
CA ASN A 193 1.72 8.75 23.27
C ASN A 193 2.64 7.53 23.18
N LEU A 194 3.65 7.60 22.29
CA LEU A 194 4.56 6.48 22.04
C LEU A 194 5.56 6.22 23.17
N GLY A 195 5.74 7.19 24.09
CA GLY A 195 6.58 7.06 25.29
C GLY A 195 8.06 7.37 25.04
N LYS A 196 8.86 7.23 26.12
CA LYS A 196 10.28 7.63 26.18
C LYS A 196 11.25 6.47 25.89
N GLN A 197 10.76 5.25 25.67
CA GLN A 197 11.58 4.06 25.42
C GLN A 197 11.77 3.84 23.91
N PRO A 198 12.78 3.05 23.52
CA PRO A 198 12.87 2.57 22.13
C PRO A 198 11.56 1.90 21.69
N LEU A 199 11.15 2.16 20.46
CA LEU A 199 9.90 1.64 19.94
C LEU A 199 10.12 0.27 19.33
N LYS A 200 9.51 -0.77 19.90
CA LYS A 200 9.36 -2.05 19.24
C LYS A 200 8.24 -1.92 18.21
N ILE A 201 8.58 -2.12 16.96
CA ILE A 201 7.65 -1.97 15.83
C ILE A 201 7.56 -3.27 15.05
N ARG A 202 6.46 -3.44 14.33
CA ARG A 202 6.35 -4.39 13.25
C ARG A 202 5.73 -3.75 12.03
N ILE A 203 6.25 -4.12 10.87
CA ILE A 203 5.79 -3.64 9.58
C ILE A 203 5.31 -4.82 8.74
N THR A 204 4.22 -4.63 8.00
CA THR A 204 3.64 -5.66 7.13
C THR A 204 3.65 -5.16 5.70
N ASP A 205 4.22 -5.95 4.79
CA ASP A 205 4.24 -5.62 3.36
C ASP A 205 2.95 -6.02 2.64
N ILE A 206 2.86 -5.65 1.36
CA ILE A 206 1.71 -5.94 0.50
C ILE A 206 1.43 -7.44 0.30
N ARG A 207 2.40 -8.32 0.55
CA ARG A 207 2.28 -9.78 0.50
C ARG A 207 1.79 -10.37 1.83
N GLY A 208 1.69 -9.55 2.89
CA GLY A 208 1.35 -9.99 4.23
C GLY A 208 2.56 -10.47 5.05
N VAL A 209 3.78 -10.29 4.55
CA VAL A 209 5.01 -10.62 5.31
C VAL A 209 5.21 -9.61 6.44
N VAL A 210 5.42 -10.11 7.65
CA VAL A 210 5.58 -9.31 8.85
C VAL A 210 7.03 -9.33 9.32
N LEU A 211 7.60 -8.17 9.57
CA LEU A 211 8.93 -7.98 10.15
C LEU A 211 8.83 -7.24 11.47
N ASN A 212 9.62 -7.68 12.45
CA ASN A 212 9.79 -6.97 13.71
C ASN A 212 11.11 -6.20 13.70
N ASP A 213 11.07 -4.96 14.20
CA ASP A 213 12.25 -4.10 14.32
C ASP A 213 12.15 -3.27 15.59
N THR A 214 13.24 -2.57 15.90
CA THR A 214 13.31 -1.63 17.02
C THR A 214 13.97 -0.35 16.54
N ILE A 215 13.31 0.79 16.73
CA ILE A 215 13.87 2.11 16.46
C ILE A 215 14.15 2.83 17.79
N PRO A 216 15.15 3.73 17.83
CA PRO A 216 15.45 4.51 19.02
C PRO A 216 14.23 5.26 19.56
N ALA A 217 14.27 5.59 20.84
CA ALA A 217 13.26 6.46 21.45
C ALA A 217 13.15 7.78 20.70
N LEU A 218 11.93 8.27 20.56
CA LEU A 218 11.67 9.58 19.97
C LEU A 218 12.08 10.71 20.93
N ALA A 219 12.35 11.88 20.38
CA ALA A 219 12.66 13.06 21.17
C ALA A 219 11.53 13.38 22.17
N GLU A 220 11.87 13.89 23.33
CA GLU A 220 10.88 14.33 24.33
C GLU A 220 10.04 15.50 23.77
N ASN A 221 10.73 16.47 23.20
CA ASN A 221 10.15 17.62 22.51
C ASN A 221 10.26 17.42 21.00
N GLY A 222 9.40 18.05 20.24
CA GLY A 222 9.40 17.92 18.78
C GLY A 222 10.76 18.23 18.15
N THR A 223 11.11 17.47 17.12
CA THR A 223 12.33 17.71 16.33
C THR A 223 12.13 18.85 15.36
N GLY A 224 13.12 19.75 15.22
CA GLY A 224 13.06 20.86 14.29
C GLY A 224 13.19 20.44 12.83
N GLN A 225 13.73 19.24 12.57
CA GLN A 225 13.95 18.69 11.23
C GLN A 225 13.59 17.22 11.18
N ALA A 226 13.20 16.75 10.00
CA ALA A 226 13.05 15.32 9.75
C ALA A 226 14.44 14.64 9.77
N TYR A 227 14.48 13.39 10.22
CA TYR A 227 15.71 12.61 10.23
C TYR A 227 15.43 11.14 9.86
N ILE A 228 16.50 10.44 9.49
CA ILE A 228 16.44 9.02 9.09
C ILE A 228 17.05 8.15 10.19
N VAL A 229 16.31 7.11 10.57
CA VAL A 229 16.78 6.01 11.39
C VAL A 229 17.00 4.79 10.49
N LYS A 230 18.18 4.16 10.58
CA LYS A 230 18.43 2.89 9.89
C LYS A 230 17.71 1.76 10.63
N GLY A 231 16.99 0.94 9.87
CA GLY A 231 16.38 -0.28 10.37
C GLY A 231 17.38 -1.44 10.42
N ASN A 232 16.96 -2.54 11.03
CA ASN A 232 17.76 -3.75 11.18
C ASN A 232 17.28 -4.91 10.31
N VAL A 233 16.19 -4.70 9.54
CA VAL A 233 15.50 -5.76 8.81
C VAL A 233 15.24 -5.35 7.35
N GLN A 234 15.02 -6.35 6.49
CA GLN A 234 14.54 -6.17 5.12
C GLN A 234 13.59 -7.30 4.75
N PHE A 235 12.58 -7.02 3.97
CA PHE A 235 11.67 -8.03 3.45
C PHE A 235 12.41 -9.06 2.60
N PRO A 236 12.14 -10.36 2.78
CA PRO A 236 12.72 -11.41 1.96
C PRO A 236 12.27 -11.29 0.50
N ASP A 237 12.98 -11.97 -0.38
CA ASP A 237 12.66 -12.05 -1.82
C ASP A 237 11.42 -12.88 -2.08
#